data_3b3d68b6ab6c6934164fce2b29c72a3b
#
_entry.id   3b3d68b6ab6c6934164fce2b29c72a3b
#
_cell.length_a   1.000
_cell.length_b   1.000
_cell.length_c   1.000
_cell.angle_alpha   90.00
_cell.angle_beta   90.00
_cell.angle_gamma   90.00
#
_symmetry.space_group_name_H-M   'P 1'
#
loop_
_entity.id
_entity.type
_entity.pdbx_description
1 polymer ?
#
loop_
_entity_poly.entity_id
_entity_poly.type
_entity_poly.pdbx_seq_one_letter_code
_entity_poly.pdbx_strand_id
1 'polypeptide(L)' 'MRYLGLDLGTKTLGLSISDKTLTIASSYKTIRYNEYEELYAELKKVIEEFDITKMILGYPKNMNNT' A
#
# COMPACT_ATOMS: atom_id res chain seq x y z
N MET A 1 0.66 10.07 -11.93
CA MET A 1 1.65 9.86 -10.88
C MET A 1 0.97 9.62 -9.55
N ARG A 2 1.26 8.51 -8.89
CA ARG A 2 0.63 8.20 -7.62
C ARG A 2 1.62 7.56 -6.67
N TYR A 3 1.41 7.77 -5.39
CA TYR A 3 2.20 7.11 -4.35
C TYR A 3 1.37 5.99 -3.76
N LEU A 4 2.07 4.94 -3.34
CA LEU A 4 1.44 3.78 -2.72
C LEU A 4 1.97 3.66 -1.29
N GLY A 5 1.07 3.74 -0.33
CA GLY A 5 1.44 3.56 1.07
C GLY A 5 1.30 2.11 1.47
N LEU A 6 2.27 1.62 2.20
CA LEU A 6 2.32 0.22 2.62
C LEU A 6 2.33 0.14 4.13
N ASP A 7 1.41 -0.64 4.68
CA ASP A 7 1.31 -0.85 6.12
C ASP A 7 1.41 -2.34 6.38
N LEU A 8 2.60 -2.79 6.76
CA LEU A 8 2.90 -4.20 6.87
C LEU A 8 2.44 -4.76 8.22
N GLY A 9 1.60 -5.78 8.16
CA GLY A 9 1.18 -6.54 9.31
C GLY A 9 1.89 -7.88 9.38
N THR A 10 1.40 -8.74 10.24
CA THR A 10 2.02 -10.05 10.42
C THR A 10 1.95 -10.90 9.17
N LYS A 11 0.76 -11.02 8.63
CA LYS A 11 0.56 -11.77 7.38
C LYS A 11 -0.37 -10.99 6.45
N THR A 12 -0.30 -9.68 6.57
CA THR A 12 -1.14 -8.81 5.76
C THR A 12 -0.34 -7.59 5.34
N LEU A 13 -0.78 -6.97 4.28
CA LEU A 13 -0.21 -5.71 3.83
C LEU A 13 -1.35 -4.80 3.45
N GLY A 14 -1.48 -3.70 4.19
CA GLY A 14 -2.48 -2.70 3.87
C GLY A 14 -1.95 -1.75 2.82
N LEU A 15 -2.80 -1.43 1.86
CA LEU A 15 -2.42 -0.56 0.75
C LEU A 15 -3.26 0.70 0.78
N SER A 16 -2.61 1.83 0.61
CA SER A 16 -3.27 3.12 0.48
C SER A 16 -2.72 3.80 -0.77
N ILE A 17 -3.59 4.44 -1.52
CA ILE A 17 -3.18 5.06 -2.77
C ILE A 17 -3.43 6.55 -2.69
N SER A 18 -2.44 7.33 -3.05
CA SER A 18 -2.60 8.79 -3.09
C SER A 18 -3.41 9.17 -4.32
N ASP A 19 -4.06 10.32 -4.25
CA ASP A 19 -4.73 10.86 -5.41
C ASP A 19 -3.75 11.72 -6.20
N LYS A 20 -4.29 12.49 -7.14
CA LYS A 20 -3.44 13.31 -7.99
C LYS A 20 -2.73 14.42 -7.25
N THR A 21 -3.22 14.78 -6.09
CA THR A 21 -2.57 15.80 -5.28
C THR A 21 -1.51 15.20 -4.37
N LEU A 22 -1.28 13.90 -4.48
CA LEU A 22 -0.32 13.16 -3.67
C LEU A 22 -0.72 13.12 -2.20
N THR A 23 -2.00 13.21 -1.95
CA THR A 23 -2.55 13.08 -0.62
C THR A 23 -3.13 11.67 -0.48
N ILE A 24 -2.67 10.95 0.54
CA ILE A 24 -3.19 9.61 0.77
C ILE A 24 -4.50 9.73 1.51
N ALA A 25 -5.57 9.53 0.78
CA ALA A 25 -6.89 9.83 1.30
C ALA A 25 -7.54 8.64 2.00
N SER A 26 -7.30 7.44 1.54
CA SER A 26 -7.98 6.30 2.10
C SER A 26 -7.26 5.02 1.78
N SER A 27 -7.62 3.98 2.52
CA SER A 27 -7.12 2.64 2.23
C SER A 27 -7.68 2.16 0.91
N TYR A 28 -6.85 1.46 0.18
CA TYR A 28 -7.30 0.81 -1.04
C TYR A 28 -7.77 -0.61 -0.74
N LYS A 29 -6.89 -1.42 -0.18
CA LYS A 29 -7.25 -2.78 0.20
C LYS A 29 -6.18 -3.36 1.10
N THR A 30 -6.48 -4.50 1.68
CA THR A 30 -5.53 -5.26 2.48
C THR A 30 -5.29 -6.59 1.80
N ILE A 31 -4.03 -6.91 1.59
CA ILE A 31 -3.64 -8.19 0.99
C ILE A 31 -3.30 -9.16 2.10
N ARG A 32 -3.94 -10.31 2.10
CA ARG A 32 -3.57 -11.40 2.98
C ARG A 32 -2.68 -12.36 2.21
N TYR A 33 -1.59 -12.77 2.82
CA TYR A 33 -0.66 -13.64 2.14
C TYR A 33 -0.04 -14.63 3.11
N ASN A 34 0.33 -15.79 2.60
CA ASN A 34 1.09 -16.78 3.35
C ASN A 34 2.53 -16.80 2.90
N GLU A 35 2.75 -16.57 1.64
CA GLU A 35 4.09 -16.52 1.07
C GLU A 35 4.35 -15.17 0.45
N TYR A 36 5.57 -14.70 0.56
CA TYR A 36 5.91 -13.40 -0.02
C TYR A 36 5.67 -13.36 -1.52
N GLU A 37 5.74 -14.50 -2.19
CA GLU A 37 5.50 -14.53 -3.62
C GLU A 37 4.08 -14.08 -3.94
N GLU A 38 3.12 -14.49 -3.12
CA GLU A 38 1.75 -14.06 -3.31
C GLU A 38 1.62 -12.56 -3.15
N LEU A 39 2.31 -12.03 -2.15
CA LEU A 39 2.29 -10.60 -1.87
C LEU A 39 2.86 -9.83 -3.05
N TYR A 40 3.99 -10.26 -3.57
CA TYR A 40 4.63 -9.55 -4.67
C TYR A 40 3.77 -9.55 -5.92
N ALA A 41 3.09 -10.65 -6.19
CA ALA A 41 2.22 -10.73 -7.35
C ALA A 41 1.10 -9.69 -7.27
N GLU A 42 0.51 -9.54 -6.10
CA GLU A 42 -0.56 -8.56 -5.93
C GLU A 42 -0.02 -7.14 -5.99
N LEU A 43 1.13 -6.90 -5.38
CA LEU A 43 1.73 -5.58 -5.42
C LEU A 43 2.04 -5.16 -6.85
N LYS A 44 2.56 -6.08 -7.64
CA LYS A 44 2.92 -5.77 -9.01
C LYS A 44 1.69 -5.35 -9.81
N LYS A 45 0.57 -6.02 -9.58
CA LYS A 45 -0.66 -5.66 -10.27
C LYS A 45 -1.10 -4.25 -9.91
N VAL A 46 -1.04 -3.91 -8.64
CA VAL A 46 -1.45 -2.59 -8.18
C VAL A 46 -0.54 -1.51 -8.77
N ILE A 47 0.76 -1.75 -8.74
CA ILE A 47 1.71 -0.79 -9.26
C ILE A 47 1.44 -0.51 -10.74
N GLU A 48 1.16 -1.53 -11.50
CA GLU A 48 0.90 -1.36 -12.92
C GLU A 48 -0.46 -0.73 -13.18
N GLU A 49 -1.45 -1.13 -12.40
CA GLU A 49 -2.81 -0.66 -12.64
C GLU A 49 -2.95 0.83 -12.34
N PHE A 50 -2.30 1.30 -11.31
CA PHE A 50 -2.46 2.68 -10.86
C PHE A 50 -1.26 3.57 -11.19
N ASP A 51 -0.33 3.07 -11.98
CA ASP A 51 0.84 3.85 -12.39
C ASP A 51 1.56 4.42 -11.18
N ILE A 52 1.86 3.53 -10.23
CA ILE A 52 2.53 3.93 -9.01
C ILE A 52 3.97 4.30 -9.33
N THR A 53 4.39 5.46 -8.88
CA THR A 53 5.74 5.92 -9.12
C THR A 53 6.60 5.90 -7.87
N LYS A 54 6.00 5.76 -6.71
CA LYS A 54 6.76 5.73 -5.47
C LYS A 54 5.98 4.94 -4.42
N MET A 55 6.70 4.18 -3.62
CA MET A 55 6.10 3.44 -2.52
C MET A 55 6.63 3.98 -1.20
N ILE A 56 5.74 4.10 -0.22
CA ILE A 56 6.07 4.57 1.10
C ILE A 56 5.80 3.46 2.08
N LEU A 57 6.85 2.90 2.66
CA LEU A 57 6.72 1.78 3.58
C LEU A 57 6.50 2.29 4.99
N GLY A 58 5.61 1.60 5.70
CA GLY A 58 5.39 1.94 7.09
C GLY A 58 4.54 3.17 7.28
N TYR A 59 3.66 3.44 6.36
CA TYR A 59 2.77 4.59 6.49
C TYR A 59 1.63 4.25 7.44
N PRO A 60 1.65 4.74 8.67
CA PRO A 60 0.60 4.42 9.63
C PRO A 60 -0.61 5.30 9.42
N LYS A 61 -1.79 4.69 9.50
CA LYS A 61 -3.01 5.46 9.40
C LYS A 61 -3.35 6.11 10.72
N ASN A 62 -2.92 5.49 11.80
CA ASN A 62 -3.13 6.06 13.14
C ASN A 62 -1.80 6.51 13.66
N MET A 63 -1.62 7.77 13.73
CA MET A 63 -0.34 8.34 14.12
C MET A 63 -0.18 8.51 15.59
N ASN A 64 -1.14 8.13 16.31
CA ASN A 64 -0.99 8.28 17.74
C ASN A 64 -0.09 7.26 18.30
N ASN A 65 0.12 7.23 18.26
CA ASN A 65 0.63 6.62 18.76
C ASN A 65 1.08 6.64 19.57
N THR A 66 0.70 6.89 19.71
CA THR A 66 0.91 6.89 20.16
C THR A 66 1.04 6.67 20.43
#